data_98ce1799efefac50e70651bed7059601
#
_entry.id   98ce1799efefac50e70651bed7059601
#
_cell.length_a   1.000
_cell.length_b   1.000
_cell.length_c   1.000
_cell.angle_alpha   90.00
_cell.angle_beta   90.00
_cell.angle_gamma   90.00
#
_symmetry.space_group_name_H-M   'P 1'
#
loop_
_entity.id
_entity.type
_entity.pdbx_description
1 polymer ?
#
loop_
_entity_poly.entity_id
_entity_poly.type
_entity_poly.pdbx_seq_one_letter_code
_entity_poly.pdbx_strand_id
1 'polypeptide(L)'
;MINALRSFLLAVLATAALTSPAFAQGAIKIGVLTPLSPPGDAAAGQFIVRGAKMAADEINGKGGVLGGRKIELIVEDDSGTPEKGAAGLRKLAGQDKVVAVVGQFHSSVAEAVQDLAEQLKVPVFLTQASAKKLTEKHLNYTFRTHVIDPDRVTLWNKWIQQQGFKRVAVLAENTDYGVGVVEETKKQFVSMNVKAELKTIIFDRAVVDLTPQILEIKNWKPDLFINVGIGTPLYLITKQAYDVGLFPAVPMLMSYDAPSRPEYWNTLGEKGTFATFIVYYHPTMKLTPRGEAFRARYLEQFKEQPVYGGLNAYAQVMLLADAMNAGKTDKPEDIVKSLLANKFVGWNGTIAFTRGEGPYWQQWTPPMLFLQYTKPEQAFPEAKIIYPPELKTGDLMQAPKR
;
A
#
# COMPACT_ATOMS: atom_id res chain seq x y z
N MET A 1 62.37 47.64 -4.45
CA MET A 1 60.95 47.65 -4.85
C MET A 1 60.56 46.47 -5.78
N ILE A 2 61.45 45.80 -6.47
CA ILE A 2 61.15 44.73 -7.43
C ILE A 2 60.89 43.36 -6.74
N ASN A 3 61.42 43.11 -5.56
CA ASN A 3 61.25 41.85 -4.86
C ASN A 3 59.91 41.71 -4.10
N ALA A 4 59.27 42.84 -3.75
CA ALA A 4 57.96 42.81 -3.09
C ALA A 4 56.80 42.49 -4.04
N LEU A 5 56.97 42.83 -5.31
CA LEU A 5 55.92 42.55 -6.33
C LEU A 5 55.88 41.09 -6.79
N ARG A 6 57.01 40.35 -6.71
CA ARG A 6 57.08 38.95 -7.07
C ARG A 6 56.45 38.02 -5.98
N SER A 7 56.54 38.41 -4.72
CA SER A 7 55.92 37.65 -3.62
C SER A 7 54.41 37.80 -3.57
N PHE A 8 53.86 38.91 -4.06
CA PHE A 8 52.40 39.15 -4.10
C PHE A 8 51.72 38.40 -5.25
N LEU A 9 52.40 38.23 -6.40
CA LEU A 9 51.85 37.47 -7.53
C LEU A 9 51.83 35.93 -7.28
N LEU A 10 52.74 35.40 -6.44
CA LEU A 10 52.76 33.97 -6.09
C LEU A 10 51.72 33.59 -5.03
N ALA A 11 51.28 34.53 -4.19
CA ALA A 11 50.23 34.32 -3.20
C ALA A 11 48.81 34.31 -3.77
N VAL A 12 48.58 35.04 -4.88
CA VAL A 12 47.27 35.10 -5.56
C VAL A 12 47.02 33.89 -6.47
N LEU A 13 48.04 33.21 -6.94
CA LEU A 13 47.93 31.98 -7.74
C LEU A 13 47.70 30.71 -6.91
N ALA A 14 47.96 30.74 -5.62
CA ALA A 14 47.80 29.58 -4.74
C ALA A 14 46.35 29.42 -4.20
N THR A 15 45.49 30.45 -4.29
CA THR A 15 44.09 30.40 -3.81
C THR A 15 43.05 30.09 -4.87
N ALA A 16 43.43 29.91 -6.14
CA ALA A 16 42.53 29.66 -7.27
C ALA A 16 42.38 28.15 -7.61
N ALA A 17 42.96 27.24 -6.82
CA ALA A 17 43.12 25.85 -7.24
C ALA A 17 42.35 24.82 -6.39
N LEU A 18 41.23 25.16 -5.73
CA LEU A 18 40.40 24.19 -4.98
C LEU A 18 38.89 24.33 -5.16
N THR A 19 38.42 24.92 -6.23
CA THR A 19 37.07 24.68 -6.67
C THR A 19 37.12 23.61 -7.79
N SER A 20 37.34 22.36 -7.40
CA SER A 20 36.96 21.24 -8.29
C SER A 20 35.48 21.48 -8.62
N PRO A 21 35.08 21.56 -9.89
CA PRO A 21 33.66 21.53 -10.21
C PRO A 21 33.17 20.20 -9.63
N ALA A 22 32.35 20.27 -8.60
CA ALA A 22 31.54 19.14 -8.24
C ALA A 22 30.76 18.82 -9.52
N PHE A 23 31.19 17.83 -10.29
CA PHE A 23 30.38 17.27 -11.35
C PHE A 23 29.04 17.01 -10.70
N ALA A 24 28.05 17.79 -11.09
CA ALA A 24 26.68 17.59 -10.65
C ALA A 24 26.29 16.18 -11.11
N GLN A 25 26.51 15.18 -10.25
CA GLN A 25 26.00 13.84 -10.54
C GLN A 25 24.50 13.99 -10.81
N GLY A 26 24.02 13.45 -11.92
CA GLY A 26 22.63 13.58 -12.35
C GLY A 26 21.64 13.16 -11.25
N ALA A 27 20.40 13.54 -11.39
CA ALA A 27 19.35 13.15 -10.47
C ALA A 27 19.29 11.62 -10.30
N ILE A 28 18.90 11.17 -9.12
CA ILE A 28 18.66 9.76 -8.84
C ILE A 28 17.21 9.44 -9.20
N LYS A 29 17.01 8.51 -10.12
CA LYS A 29 15.68 8.14 -10.60
C LYS A 29 15.09 7.01 -9.79
N ILE A 30 13.86 7.20 -9.31
CA ILE A 30 13.05 6.17 -8.64
C ILE A 30 11.79 5.97 -9.48
N GLY A 31 11.49 4.71 -9.82
CA GLY A 31 10.27 4.36 -10.53
C GLY A 31 9.06 4.32 -9.60
N VAL A 32 7.91 4.78 -10.09
CA VAL A 32 6.59 4.56 -9.47
C VAL A 32 5.77 3.76 -10.46
N LEU A 33 5.58 2.47 -10.20
CA LEU A 33 4.84 1.55 -11.05
C LEU A 33 3.57 1.11 -10.34
N THR A 34 2.40 1.60 -10.81
CA THR A 34 1.13 1.48 -10.10
C THR A 34 -0.05 1.63 -11.05
N PRO A 35 -1.26 1.13 -10.72
CA PRO A 35 -2.41 1.28 -11.62
C PRO A 35 -2.90 2.72 -11.67
N LEU A 36 -2.89 3.33 -12.86
CA LEU A 36 -3.41 4.68 -13.10
C LEU A 36 -4.60 4.68 -14.06
N SER A 37 -4.94 3.52 -14.62
CA SER A 37 -6.08 3.32 -15.52
C SER A 37 -6.76 1.97 -15.30
N PRO A 38 -8.03 1.81 -15.75
CA PRO A 38 -8.73 0.53 -15.74
C PRO A 38 -7.99 -0.55 -16.56
N PRO A 39 -8.16 -1.84 -16.19
CA PRO A 39 -9.01 -2.40 -15.13
C PRO A 39 -8.41 -2.30 -13.71
N GLY A 40 -7.26 -1.63 -13.53
CA GLY A 40 -6.65 -1.40 -12.23
C GLY A 40 -7.45 -0.43 -11.35
N ASP A 41 -7.10 -0.39 -10.06
CA ASP A 41 -7.64 0.60 -9.11
C ASP A 41 -6.90 1.94 -9.30
N ALA A 42 -7.33 2.72 -10.31
CA ALA A 42 -6.68 3.98 -10.67
C ALA A 42 -6.68 5.01 -9.53
N ALA A 43 -7.71 5.02 -8.69
CA ALA A 43 -7.77 5.92 -7.54
C ALA A 43 -6.68 5.58 -6.51
N ALA A 44 -6.47 4.29 -6.22
CA ALA A 44 -5.36 3.85 -5.37
C ALA A 44 -4.01 4.29 -5.92
N GLY A 45 -3.80 4.10 -7.23
CA GLY A 45 -2.56 4.50 -7.90
C GLY A 45 -2.29 6.00 -7.82
N GLN A 46 -3.32 6.84 -7.97
CA GLN A 46 -3.18 8.29 -7.83
C GLN A 46 -2.72 8.69 -6.42
N PHE A 47 -3.25 8.09 -5.36
CA PHE A 47 -2.80 8.35 -3.99
C PHE A 47 -1.35 7.90 -3.78
N ILE A 48 -0.95 6.78 -4.36
CA ILE A 48 0.44 6.28 -4.33
C ILE A 48 1.38 7.29 -4.98
N VAL A 49 1.05 7.78 -6.18
CA VAL A 49 1.85 8.79 -6.89
C VAL A 49 1.94 10.10 -6.09
N ARG A 50 0.83 10.57 -5.49
CA ARG A 50 0.84 11.76 -4.63
C ARG A 50 1.81 11.61 -3.45
N GLY A 51 1.74 10.48 -2.74
CA GLY A 51 2.63 10.20 -1.62
C GLY A 51 4.09 10.15 -2.01
N ALA A 52 4.43 9.43 -3.07
CA ALA A 52 5.78 9.35 -3.61
C ALA A 52 6.32 10.74 -4.01
N LYS A 53 5.50 11.56 -4.69
CA LYS A 53 5.86 12.91 -5.09
C LYS A 53 6.13 13.81 -3.89
N MET A 54 5.28 13.77 -2.87
CA MET A 54 5.50 14.56 -1.64
C MET A 54 6.82 14.20 -0.96
N ALA A 55 7.22 12.92 -0.97
CA ALA A 55 8.51 12.50 -0.44
C ALA A 55 9.67 13.06 -1.25
N ALA A 56 9.63 12.93 -2.58
CA ALA A 56 10.66 13.46 -3.46
C ALA A 56 10.80 14.97 -3.32
N ASP A 57 9.69 15.71 -3.26
CA ASP A 57 9.67 17.16 -3.08
C ASP A 57 10.30 17.55 -1.72
N GLU A 58 10.00 16.80 -0.64
CA GLU A 58 10.60 17.04 0.68
C GLU A 58 12.11 16.78 0.68
N ILE A 59 12.54 15.65 0.15
CA ILE A 59 13.95 15.28 0.03
C ILE A 59 14.69 16.35 -0.76
N ASN A 60 14.12 16.75 -1.89
CA ASN A 60 14.71 17.74 -2.77
C ASN A 60 14.77 19.14 -2.15
N GLY A 61 13.73 19.51 -1.40
CA GLY A 61 13.67 20.76 -0.65
C GLY A 61 14.70 20.84 0.49
N LYS A 62 15.03 19.69 1.06
CA LYS A 62 16.07 19.55 2.13
C LYS A 62 17.48 19.38 1.58
N GLY A 63 17.70 19.55 0.29
CA GLY A 63 19.02 19.47 -0.31
C GLY A 63 19.34 18.18 -1.07
N GLY A 64 18.41 17.22 -1.15
CA GLY A 64 18.59 15.96 -1.87
C GLY A 64 19.29 14.87 -1.04
N VAL A 65 19.86 13.88 -1.71
CA VAL A 65 20.58 12.74 -1.11
C VAL A 65 22.03 12.69 -1.63
N LEU A 66 22.86 11.90 -0.98
CA LEU A 66 24.25 11.64 -1.41
C LEU A 66 25.04 12.92 -1.74
N GLY A 67 24.94 13.94 -0.88
CA GLY A 67 25.68 15.18 -1.05
C GLY A 67 25.03 16.18 -2.01
N GLY A 68 23.73 16.11 -2.26
CA GLY A 68 22.98 17.15 -2.98
C GLY A 68 22.26 16.70 -4.24
N ARG A 69 22.31 15.41 -4.56
CA ARG A 69 21.62 14.84 -5.74
C ARG A 69 20.12 14.84 -5.51
N LYS A 70 19.36 15.31 -6.49
CA LYS A 70 17.90 15.34 -6.44
C LYS A 70 17.31 13.97 -6.75
N ILE A 71 16.14 13.68 -6.18
CA ILE A 71 15.30 12.53 -6.57
C ILE A 71 14.40 12.97 -7.73
N GLU A 72 14.40 12.19 -8.79
CA GLU A 72 13.47 12.27 -9.93
C GLU A 72 12.56 11.03 -9.91
N LEU A 73 11.24 11.24 -9.97
CA LEU A 73 10.28 10.15 -10.07
C LEU A 73 9.90 9.91 -11.53
N ILE A 74 9.99 8.65 -11.96
CA ILE A 74 9.49 8.19 -13.26
C ILE A 74 8.25 7.36 -13.00
N VAL A 75 7.09 7.81 -13.48
CA VAL A 75 5.79 7.18 -13.23
C VAL A 75 5.37 6.36 -14.43
N GLU A 76 4.99 5.09 -14.19
CA GLU A 76 4.46 4.17 -15.20
C GLU A 76 3.13 3.57 -14.73
N ASP A 77 2.19 3.47 -15.67
CA ASP A 77 0.87 2.87 -15.45
C ASP A 77 0.89 1.37 -15.76
N ASP A 78 0.71 0.53 -14.75
CA ASP A 78 0.56 -0.92 -14.93
C ASP A 78 -0.88 -1.33 -15.28
N SER A 79 -1.84 -0.41 -15.21
CA SER A 79 -3.28 -0.64 -15.45
C SER A 79 -3.86 -1.83 -14.66
N GLY A 80 -3.17 -2.32 -13.62
CA GLY A 80 -3.54 -3.51 -12.86
C GLY A 80 -3.43 -4.81 -13.65
N THR A 81 -2.58 -4.87 -14.69
CA THR A 81 -2.35 -6.08 -15.50
C THR A 81 -0.89 -6.53 -15.44
N PRO A 82 -0.62 -7.85 -15.31
CA PRO A 82 0.74 -8.40 -15.24
C PRO A 82 1.62 -8.01 -16.42
N GLU A 83 1.07 -7.99 -17.64
CA GLU A 83 1.77 -7.68 -18.87
C GLU A 83 2.29 -6.25 -18.87
N LYS A 84 1.43 -5.27 -18.51
CA LYS A 84 1.82 -3.87 -18.42
C LYS A 84 2.78 -3.62 -17.26
N GLY A 85 2.58 -4.30 -16.12
CA GLY A 85 3.52 -4.25 -15.00
C GLY A 85 4.92 -4.68 -15.40
N ALA A 86 5.05 -5.83 -16.06
CA ALA A 86 6.34 -6.31 -16.55
C ALA A 86 6.95 -5.38 -17.63
N ALA A 87 6.14 -4.86 -18.54
CA ALA A 87 6.61 -3.89 -19.55
C ALA A 87 7.09 -2.58 -18.91
N GLY A 88 6.33 -2.04 -17.94
CA GLY A 88 6.68 -0.85 -17.16
C GLY A 88 8.01 -1.03 -16.42
N LEU A 89 8.21 -2.19 -15.75
CA LEU A 89 9.48 -2.45 -15.08
C LEU A 89 10.66 -2.53 -16.07
N ARG A 90 10.49 -3.19 -17.23
CA ARG A 90 11.55 -3.23 -18.25
C ARG A 90 11.94 -1.83 -18.73
N LYS A 91 10.95 -0.93 -18.92
CA LYS A 91 11.21 0.45 -19.29
C LYS A 91 11.93 1.19 -18.17
N LEU A 92 11.41 1.17 -16.96
CA LEU A 92 11.99 1.85 -15.79
C LEU A 92 13.45 1.41 -15.53
N ALA A 93 13.70 0.11 -15.50
CA ALA A 93 15.03 -0.43 -15.21
C ALA A 93 15.97 -0.35 -16.43
N GLY A 94 15.46 -0.68 -17.63
CA GLY A 94 16.26 -0.81 -18.85
C GLY A 94 16.56 0.52 -19.53
N GLN A 95 15.56 1.37 -19.70
CA GLN A 95 15.67 2.64 -20.42
C GLN A 95 15.92 3.81 -19.48
N ASP A 96 15.08 3.96 -18.45
CA ASP A 96 15.13 5.10 -17.54
C ASP A 96 16.23 4.99 -16.49
N LYS A 97 16.75 3.74 -16.25
CA LYS A 97 17.83 3.44 -15.28
C LYS A 97 17.47 3.85 -13.86
N VAL A 98 16.25 3.52 -13.42
CA VAL A 98 15.84 3.76 -12.03
C VAL A 98 16.63 2.86 -11.08
N VAL A 99 16.92 3.35 -9.87
CA VAL A 99 17.67 2.61 -8.85
C VAL A 99 16.77 1.73 -7.96
N ALA A 100 15.48 2.02 -7.94
CA ALA A 100 14.44 1.27 -7.21
C ALA A 100 13.06 1.57 -7.81
N VAL A 101 12.07 0.72 -7.50
CA VAL A 101 10.67 0.91 -7.89
C VAL A 101 9.78 0.79 -6.66
N VAL A 102 8.83 1.71 -6.50
CA VAL A 102 7.77 1.68 -5.49
C VAL A 102 6.40 1.60 -6.16
N GLY A 103 5.34 1.31 -5.42
CA GLY A 103 3.97 1.48 -5.93
C GLY A 103 3.22 0.20 -6.24
N GLN A 104 3.80 -1.00 -6.10
CA GLN A 104 3.14 -2.25 -6.44
C GLN A 104 1.86 -2.46 -5.61
N PHE A 105 0.71 -2.45 -6.30
CA PHE A 105 -0.61 -2.47 -5.69
C PHE A 105 -1.31 -3.83 -5.87
N HIS A 106 -1.51 -4.29 -7.11
CA HIS A 106 -2.17 -5.57 -7.40
C HIS A 106 -1.22 -6.75 -7.25
N SER A 107 -1.64 -7.80 -6.53
CA SER A 107 -0.78 -8.96 -6.28
C SER A 107 -0.38 -9.72 -7.56
N SER A 108 -1.30 -9.83 -8.54
CA SER A 108 -0.98 -10.49 -9.82
C SER A 108 0.03 -9.69 -10.65
N VAL A 109 0.00 -8.35 -10.57
CA VAL A 109 1.00 -7.49 -11.20
C VAL A 109 2.35 -7.65 -10.49
N ALA A 110 2.33 -7.58 -9.16
CA ALA A 110 3.53 -7.73 -8.33
C ALA A 110 4.23 -9.08 -8.55
N GLU A 111 3.46 -10.14 -8.80
CA GLU A 111 4.00 -11.47 -9.14
C GLU A 111 4.86 -11.44 -10.42
N ALA A 112 4.35 -10.82 -11.49
CA ALA A 112 5.11 -10.69 -12.74
C ALA A 112 6.28 -9.72 -12.64
N VAL A 113 6.13 -8.66 -11.82
CA VAL A 113 7.15 -7.62 -11.63
C VAL A 113 8.31 -8.13 -10.79
N GLN A 114 8.07 -8.85 -9.68
CA GLN A 114 9.13 -9.25 -8.76
C GLN A 114 10.11 -10.26 -9.37
N ASP A 115 9.64 -11.23 -10.18
CA ASP A 115 10.51 -12.21 -10.84
C ASP A 115 11.44 -11.52 -11.83
N LEU A 116 10.94 -10.51 -12.54
CA LEU A 116 11.74 -9.68 -13.44
C LEU A 116 12.67 -8.75 -12.66
N ALA A 117 12.24 -8.20 -11.53
CA ALA A 117 13.06 -7.35 -10.66
C ALA A 117 14.29 -8.10 -10.11
N GLU A 118 14.14 -9.38 -9.74
CA GLU A 118 15.24 -10.25 -9.34
C GLU A 118 16.26 -10.43 -10.46
N GLN A 119 15.81 -10.65 -11.71
CA GLN A 119 16.68 -10.78 -12.88
C GLN A 119 17.43 -9.48 -13.22
N LEU A 120 16.73 -8.34 -13.11
CA LEU A 120 17.27 -7.01 -13.42
C LEU A 120 18.04 -6.40 -12.24
N LYS A 121 18.00 -7.04 -11.06
CA LYS A 121 18.61 -6.59 -9.81
C LYS A 121 18.18 -5.18 -9.40
N VAL A 122 16.91 -4.88 -9.54
CA VAL A 122 16.30 -3.61 -9.15
C VAL A 122 15.32 -3.85 -7.99
N PRO A 123 15.54 -3.24 -6.80
CA PRO A 123 14.63 -3.43 -5.67
C PRO A 123 13.25 -2.85 -5.97
N VAL A 124 12.21 -3.66 -5.70
CA VAL A 124 10.81 -3.30 -5.83
C VAL A 124 10.10 -3.36 -4.49
N PHE A 125 9.22 -2.37 -4.24
CA PHE A 125 8.44 -2.27 -3.01
C PHE A 125 6.97 -2.58 -3.26
N LEU A 126 6.47 -3.57 -2.53
CA LEU A 126 5.07 -3.92 -2.49
C LEU A 126 4.35 -2.94 -1.56
N THR A 127 3.62 -1.99 -2.16
CA THR A 127 2.95 -0.91 -1.43
C THR A 127 1.62 -1.36 -0.83
N GLN A 128 0.83 -2.15 -1.58
CA GLN A 128 -0.42 -2.77 -1.10
C GLN A 128 -0.63 -4.20 -1.60
N ALA A 129 0.25 -4.75 -2.42
CA ALA A 129 0.19 -6.16 -2.83
C ALA A 129 0.44 -7.09 -1.64
N SER A 130 -0.55 -7.92 -1.28
CA SER A 130 -0.60 -8.65 -0.02
C SER A 130 -0.53 -10.17 -0.13
N ALA A 131 -0.63 -10.75 -1.36
CA ALA A 131 -0.56 -12.20 -1.51
C ALA A 131 0.71 -12.77 -0.86
N LYS A 132 0.54 -13.81 -0.03
CA LYS A 132 1.64 -14.41 0.75
C LYS A 132 2.76 -14.96 -0.15
N LYS A 133 2.40 -15.54 -1.30
CA LYS A 133 3.37 -16.13 -2.25
C LYS A 133 4.42 -15.15 -2.74
N LEU A 134 4.12 -13.84 -2.74
CA LEU A 134 5.07 -12.81 -3.19
C LEU A 134 6.36 -12.78 -2.36
N THR A 135 6.27 -13.05 -1.06
CA THR A 135 7.44 -13.09 -0.19
C THR A 135 7.85 -14.52 0.22
N GLU A 136 7.01 -15.54 -0.01
CA GLU A 136 7.40 -16.96 0.12
C GLU A 136 8.46 -17.39 -0.91
N LYS A 137 8.61 -16.66 -2.01
CA LYS A 137 9.69 -16.90 -3.01
C LYS A 137 11.08 -16.53 -2.50
N HIS A 138 11.19 -15.78 -1.40
CA HIS A 138 12.45 -15.36 -0.80
C HIS A 138 13.38 -14.59 -1.78
N LEU A 139 12.79 -13.76 -2.67
CA LEU A 139 13.54 -12.96 -3.64
C LEU A 139 14.33 -11.85 -2.95
N ASN A 140 15.54 -11.56 -3.43
CA ASN A 140 16.43 -10.59 -2.78
C ASN A 140 16.06 -9.14 -3.04
N TYR A 141 15.37 -8.87 -4.15
CA TYR A 141 15.01 -7.52 -4.58
C TYR A 141 13.54 -7.17 -4.34
N THR A 142 12.80 -7.99 -3.57
CA THR A 142 11.42 -7.71 -3.19
C THR A 142 11.31 -7.32 -1.73
N PHE A 143 10.73 -6.14 -1.46
CA PHE A 143 10.47 -5.63 -0.11
C PHE A 143 8.99 -5.33 0.05
N ARG A 144 8.41 -5.62 1.22
CA ARG A 144 7.01 -5.29 1.50
C ARG A 144 6.88 -4.43 2.75
N THR A 145 6.16 -3.33 2.63
CA THR A 145 5.75 -2.49 3.76
C THR A 145 4.24 -2.50 3.95
N HIS A 146 3.64 -3.67 3.74
CA HIS A 146 2.20 -3.90 3.82
C HIS A 146 1.93 -5.22 4.55
N VAL A 147 0.67 -5.45 4.94
CA VAL A 147 0.24 -6.73 5.53
C VAL A 147 0.32 -7.85 4.50
N ILE A 148 0.43 -9.07 4.98
CA ILE A 148 0.21 -10.29 4.19
C ILE A 148 -1.20 -10.81 4.42
N ASP A 149 -1.74 -11.56 3.45
CA ASP A 149 -3.08 -12.12 3.57
C ASP A 149 -3.25 -13.05 4.77
N PRO A 150 -2.29 -13.89 5.18
CA PRO A 150 -2.40 -14.67 6.43
C PRO A 150 -2.68 -13.82 7.66
N ASP A 151 -2.02 -12.67 7.83
CA ASP A 151 -2.23 -11.80 8.98
C ASP A 151 -3.62 -11.13 8.93
N ARG A 152 -4.04 -10.69 7.73
CA ARG A 152 -5.38 -10.13 7.50
C ARG A 152 -6.47 -11.16 7.83
N VAL A 153 -6.33 -12.38 7.34
CA VAL A 153 -7.28 -13.47 7.58
C VAL A 153 -7.31 -13.86 9.05
N THR A 154 -6.15 -13.91 9.71
CA THR A 154 -6.06 -14.14 11.15
C THR A 154 -6.85 -13.10 11.94
N LEU A 155 -6.73 -11.80 11.53
CA LEU A 155 -7.41 -10.71 12.22
C LEU A 155 -8.93 -10.82 12.08
N TRP A 156 -9.43 -11.05 10.86
CA TRP A 156 -10.88 -11.16 10.69
C TRP A 156 -11.45 -12.46 11.29
N ASN A 157 -10.71 -13.57 11.32
CA ASN A 157 -11.15 -14.79 11.98
C ASN A 157 -11.29 -14.62 13.50
N LYS A 158 -10.36 -13.88 14.13
CA LYS A 158 -10.49 -13.49 15.55
C LYS A 158 -11.73 -12.62 15.76
N TRP A 159 -11.98 -11.66 14.87
CA TRP A 159 -13.16 -10.82 14.93
C TRP A 159 -14.46 -11.61 14.72
N ILE A 160 -14.51 -12.53 13.74
CA ILE A 160 -15.63 -13.46 13.51
C ILE A 160 -15.96 -14.24 14.78
N GLN A 161 -14.95 -14.83 15.44
CA GLN A 161 -15.13 -15.57 16.68
C GLN A 161 -15.63 -14.69 17.83
N GLN A 162 -15.07 -13.47 17.95
CA GLN A 162 -15.47 -12.51 18.98
C GLN A 162 -16.92 -12.03 18.82
N GLN A 163 -17.34 -11.78 17.57
CA GLN A 163 -18.71 -11.37 17.27
C GLN A 163 -19.71 -12.53 17.33
N GLY A 164 -19.22 -13.76 17.30
CA GLY A 164 -20.05 -14.97 17.37
C GLY A 164 -20.79 -15.30 16.07
N PHE A 165 -20.31 -14.80 14.92
CA PHE A 165 -20.87 -15.14 13.61
C PHE A 165 -20.83 -16.66 13.38
N LYS A 166 -21.89 -17.21 12.77
CA LYS A 166 -22.07 -18.65 12.54
C LYS A 166 -22.06 -19.05 11.08
N ARG A 167 -22.32 -18.11 10.16
CA ARG A 167 -22.41 -18.39 8.73
C ARG A 167 -21.73 -17.25 7.96
N VAL A 168 -20.50 -17.49 7.52
CA VAL A 168 -19.66 -16.51 6.86
C VAL A 168 -19.60 -16.78 5.37
N ALA A 169 -20.02 -15.82 4.54
CA ALA A 169 -19.89 -15.88 3.09
C ALA A 169 -18.75 -14.98 2.61
N VAL A 170 -17.92 -15.47 1.70
CA VAL A 170 -16.83 -14.73 1.06
C VAL A 170 -17.05 -14.72 -0.45
N LEU A 171 -17.09 -13.53 -1.06
CA LEU A 171 -17.12 -13.34 -2.50
C LEU A 171 -15.82 -12.65 -2.92
N ALA A 172 -14.99 -13.36 -3.69
CA ALA A 172 -13.63 -12.94 -4.01
C ALA A 172 -13.36 -12.96 -5.52
N GLU A 173 -12.56 -12.00 -6.00
CA GLU A 173 -12.13 -11.96 -7.39
C GLU A 173 -11.11 -13.07 -7.73
N ASN A 174 -11.08 -13.50 -9.00
CA ASN A 174 -10.20 -14.56 -9.51
C ASN A 174 -8.74 -14.10 -9.77
N THR A 175 -8.21 -13.26 -8.88
CA THR A 175 -6.83 -12.77 -8.92
C THR A 175 -5.98 -13.47 -7.86
N ASP A 176 -4.65 -13.31 -7.93
CA ASP A 176 -3.74 -13.86 -6.91
C ASP A 176 -4.07 -13.38 -5.50
N TYR A 177 -4.60 -12.15 -5.37
CA TYR A 177 -5.12 -11.64 -4.13
C TYR A 177 -6.39 -12.40 -3.69
N GLY A 178 -7.44 -12.39 -4.51
CA GLY A 178 -8.73 -12.95 -4.11
C GLY A 178 -8.68 -14.47 -3.88
N VAL A 179 -8.00 -15.21 -4.76
CA VAL A 179 -7.80 -16.66 -4.62
C VAL A 179 -6.98 -16.97 -3.37
N GLY A 180 -5.86 -16.27 -3.17
CA GLY A 180 -5.00 -16.46 -2.00
C GLY A 180 -5.71 -16.19 -0.68
N VAL A 181 -6.54 -15.15 -0.63
CA VAL A 181 -7.38 -14.84 0.54
C VAL A 181 -8.39 -15.96 0.83
N VAL A 182 -9.05 -16.51 -0.20
CA VAL A 182 -10.00 -17.62 -0.02
C VAL A 182 -9.32 -18.88 0.48
N GLU A 183 -8.17 -19.23 -0.09
CA GLU A 183 -7.38 -20.40 0.34
C GLU A 183 -6.93 -20.25 1.78
N GLU A 184 -6.40 -19.11 2.15
CA GLU A 184 -5.95 -18.85 3.51
C GLU A 184 -7.13 -18.83 4.50
N THR A 185 -8.29 -18.28 4.09
CA THR A 185 -9.51 -18.32 4.91
C THR A 185 -9.94 -19.76 5.21
N LYS A 186 -10.03 -20.61 4.18
CA LYS A 186 -10.37 -22.03 4.35
C LYS A 186 -9.39 -22.73 5.29
N LYS A 187 -8.09 -22.54 5.09
CA LYS A 187 -7.03 -23.10 5.93
C LYS A 187 -7.16 -22.68 7.39
N GLN A 188 -7.32 -21.37 7.62
CA GLN A 188 -7.38 -20.83 8.98
C GLN A 188 -8.70 -21.09 9.68
N PHE A 189 -9.83 -21.25 8.97
CA PHE A 189 -11.08 -21.72 9.58
C PHE A 189 -10.89 -23.07 10.29
N VAL A 190 -10.10 -23.96 9.68
CA VAL A 190 -9.76 -25.25 10.28
C VAL A 190 -8.73 -25.07 11.40
N SER A 191 -7.59 -24.45 11.12
CA SER A 191 -6.46 -24.38 12.07
C SER A 191 -6.76 -23.55 13.32
N MET A 192 -7.59 -22.51 13.21
CA MET A 192 -8.04 -21.68 14.33
C MET A 192 -9.33 -22.21 14.98
N ASN A 193 -9.89 -23.33 14.48
CA ASN A 193 -11.14 -23.91 14.96
C ASN A 193 -12.28 -22.87 15.00
N VAL A 194 -12.44 -22.10 13.93
CA VAL A 194 -13.51 -21.09 13.80
C VAL A 194 -14.85 -21.81 13.80
N LYS A 195 -15.73 -21.47 14.76
CA LYS A 195 -17.03 -22.14 14.96
C LYS A 195 -18.12 -21.50 14.09
N ALA A 196 -17.87 -21.44 12.77
CA ALA A 196 -18.79 -20.94 11.79
C ALA A 196 -18.74 -21.80 10.51
N GLU A 197 -19.86 -21.88 9.80
CA GLU A 197 -19.90 -22.39 8.43
C GLU A 197 -19.28 -21.38 7.48
N LEU A 198 -18.54 -21.83 6.48
CA LEU A 198 -17.89 -21.00 5.49
C LEU A 198 -18.42 -21.33 4.09
N LYS A 199 -18.94 -20.31 3.38
CA LYS A 199 -19.25 -20.37 1.95
C LYS A 199 -18.32 -19.42 1.20
N THR A 200 -17.65 -19.92 0.16
CA THR A 200 -16.75 -19.11 -0.67
C THR A 200 -17.17 -19.18 -2.13
N ILE A 201 -17.23 -18.03 -2.81
CA ILE A 201 -17.46 -17.93 -4.26
C ILE A 201 -16.34 -17.10 -4.84
N ILE A 202 -15.72 -17.59 -5.92
CA ILE A 202 -14.73 -16.84 -6.71
C ILE A 202 -15.44 -16.41 -7.99
N PHE A 203 -15.32 -15.11 -8.32
CA PHE A 203 -15.91 -14.52 -9.52
C PHE A 203 -14.82 -14.01 -10.48
N ASP A 204 -15.14 -13.95 -11.75
CA ASP A 204 -14.27 -13.32 -12.75
C ASP A 204 -14.28 -11.80 -12.56
N ARG A 205 -13.10 -11.20 -12.34
CA ARG A 205 -12.95 -9.77 -12.14
C ARG A 205 -13.50 -8.91 -13.28
N ALA A 206 -13.56 -9.44 -14.50
CA ALA A 206 -14.10 -8.74 -15.66
C ALA A 206 -15.64 -8.72 -15.73
N VAL A 207 -16.30 -9.47 -14.83
CA VAL A 207 -17.78 -9.56 -14.82
C VAL A 207 -18.39 -8.22 -14.40
N VAL A 208 -19.50 -7.86 -15.06
CA VAL A 208 -20.24 -6.60 -14.81
C VAL A 208 -21.55 -6.81 -14.05
N ASP A 209 -21.95 -8.06 -13.82
CA ASP A 209 -23.14 -8.43 -13.04
C ASP A 209 -22.84 -9.63 -12.14
N LEU A 210 -22.88 -9.40 -10.83
CA LEU A 210 -22.65 -10.39 -9.77
C LEU A 210 -23.94 -10.74 -9.02
N THR A 211 -25.10 -10.27 -9.52
CA THR A 211 -26.40 -10.52 -8.90
C THR A 211 -26.66 -12.02 -8.67
N PRO A 212 -26.35 -12.94 -9.62
CA PRO A 212 -26.54 -14.37 -9.38
C PRO A 212 -25.76 -14.91 -8.18
N GLN A 213 -24.47 -14.57 -8.07
CA GLN A 213 -23.61 -15.00 -6.97
C GLN A 213 -24.07 -14.39 -5.64
N ILE A 214 -24.49 -13.14 -5.65
CA ILE A 214 -25.00 -12.43 -4.46
C ILE A 214 -26.33 -13.02 -4.00
N LEU A 215 -27.23 -13.40 -4.92
CA LEU A 215 -28.47 -14.11 -4.60
C LEU A 215 -28.21 -15.51 -4.05
N GLU A 216 -27.22 -16.23 -4.59
CA GLU A 216 -26.77 -17.51 -4.04
C GLU A 216 -26.31 -17.37 -2.59
N ILE A 217 -25.50 -16.31 -2.29
CA ILE A 217 -25.08 -15.98 -0.94
C ILE A 217 -26.29 -15.64 -0.06
N LYS A 218 -27.20 -14.78 -0.53
CA LYS A 218 -28.39 -14.38 0.21
C LYS A 218 -29.26 -15.60 0.58
N ASN A 219 -29.50 -16.51 -0.37
CA ASN A 219 -30.29 -17.72 -0.17
C ASN A 219 -29.63 -18.68 0.82
N TRP A 220 -28.30 -18.65 0.93
CA TRP A 220 -27.56 -19.43 1.94
C TRP A 220 -27.70 -18.82 3.35
N LYS A 221 -28.25 -17.61 3.51
CA LYS A 221 -28.54 -16.89 4.76
C LYS A 221 -27.29 -16.72 5.64
N PRO A 222 -26.26 -15.99 5.19
CA PRO A 222 -25.11 -15.67 6.01
C PRO A 222 -25.49 -14.70 7.14
N ASP A 223 -24.67 -14.64 8.18
CA ASP A 223 -24.73 -13.59 9.21
C ASP A 223 -23.51 -12.63 9.13
N LEU A 224 -22.54 -12.96 8.24
CA LEU A 224 -21.48 -12.05 7.79
C LEU A 224 -21.21 -12.27 6.29
N PHE A 225 -21.07 -11.19 5.54
CA PHE A 225 -20.65 -11.19 4.14
C PHE A 225 -19.31 -10.47 3.98
N ILE A 226 -18.29 -11.14 3.43
CA ILE A 226 -16.96 -10.58 3.19
C ILE A 226 -16.82 -10.31 1.69
N ASN A 227 -16.61 -9.04 1.34
CA ASN A 227 -16.38 -8.55 -0.01
C ASN A 227 -14.88 -8.44 -0.27
N VAL A 228 -14.34 -9.30 -1.15
CA VAL A 228 -12.93 -9.36 -1.54
C VAL A 228 -12.77 -8.95 -3.01
N GLY A 229 -13.48 -7.91 -3.41
CA GLY A 229 -13.29 -7.22 -4.69
C GLY A 229 -12.37 -6.01 -4.52
N ILE A 230 -11.63 -5.63 -5.57
CA ILE A 230 -10.74 -4.45 -5.59
C ILE A 230 -11.18 -3.48 -6.69
N GLY A 231 -11.22 -2.18 -6.36
CA GLY A 231 -11.63 -1.14 -7.30
C GLY A 231 -13.10 -1.28 -7.71
N THR A 232 -13.39 -1.29 -9.01
CA THR A 232 -14.75 -1.40 -9.55
C THR A 232 -15.53 -2.60 -9.01
N PRO A 233 -14.97 -3.82 -8.91
CA PRO A 233 -15.66 -4.96 -8.30
C PRO A 233 -16.15 -4.74 -6.86
N LEU A 234 -15.38 -4.06 -6.01
CA LEU A 234 -15.82 -3.76 -4.64
C LEU A 234 -17.12 -2.96 -4.64
N TYR A 235 -17.19 -1.93 -5.46
CA TYR A 235 -18.35 -1.05 -5.57
C TYR A 235 -19.54 -1.77 -6.21
N LEU A 236 -19.30 -2.60 -7.24
CA LEU A 236 -20.33 -3.40 -7.91
C LEU A 236 -20.99 -4.37 -6.92
N ILE A 237 -20.19 -5.15 -6.20
CA ILE A 237 -20.67 -6.09 -5.17
C ILE A 237 -21.53 -5.35 -4.14
N THR A 238 -21.04 -4.20 -3.65
CA THR A 238 -21.75 -3.44 -2.62
C THR A 238 -23.10 -2.92 -3.11
N LYS A 239 -23.14 -2.33 -4.33
CA LYS A 239 -24.38 -1.85 -4.94
C LYS A 239 -25.39 -3.00 -5.13
N GLN A 240 -24.97 -4.10 -5.74
CA GLN A 240 -25.85 -5.21 -6.03
C GLN A 240 -26.30 -5.94 -4.76
N ALA A 241 -25.44 -6.07 -3.74
CA ALA A 241 -25.82 -6.63 -2.44
C ALA A 241 -26.87 -5.76 -1.73
N TYR A 242 -26.77 -4.43 -1.86
CA TYR A 242 -27.78 -3.49 -1.36
C TYR A 242 -29.10 -3.64 -2.13
N ASP A 243 -29.05 -3.68 -3.45
CA ASP A 243 -30.23 -3.70 -4.32
C ASP A 243 -31.05 -4.99 -4.14
N VAL A 244 -30.39 -6.13 -3.91
CA VAL A 244 -31.09 -7.38 -3.58
C VAL A 244 -31.47 -7.51 -2.10
N GLY A 245 -31.13 -6.55 -1.25
CA GLY A 245 -31.45 -6.55 0.19
C GLY A 245 -30.64 -7.57 1.01
N LEU A 246 -29.43 -7.94 0.56
CA LEU A 246 -28.48 -8.68 1.39
C LEU A 246 -27.77 -7.73 2.35
N PHE A 247 -27.23 -6.65 1.85
CA PHE A 247 -26.62 -5.58 2.63
C PHE A 247 -27.56 -4.38 2.72
N PRO A 248 -27.71 -3.69 3.84
CA PRO A 248 -27.00 -3.87 5.12
C PRO A 248 -27.72 -4.80 6.12
N ALA A 249 -28.73 -5.58 5.69
CA ALA A 249 -29.41 -6.54 6.55
C ALA A 249 -28.45 -7.58 7.15
N VAL A 250 -27.47 -8.01 6.35
CA VAL A 250 -26.31 -8.78 6.77
C VAL A 250 -25.10 -7.84 6.83
N PRO A 251 -24.34 -7.78 7.94
CA PRO A 251 -23.10 -7.02 8.02
C PRO A 251 -22.14 -7.39 6.89
N MET A 252 -21.49 -6.37 6.30
CA MET A 252 -20.49 -6.57 5.25
C MET A 252 -19.11 -6.12 5.74
N LEU A 253 -18.09 -6.95 5.56
CA LEU A 253 -16.68 -6.60 5.72
C LEU A 253 -16.04 -6.44 4.34
N MET A 254 -15.56 -5.24 4.04
CA MET A 254 -14.72 -4.97 2.87
C MET A 254 -13.26 -5.21 3.23
N SER A 255 -12.56 -5.99 2.41
CA SER A 255 -11.25 -6.56 2.74
C SER A 255 -10.07 -5.59 2.64
N TYR A 256 -10.29 -4.34 2.20
CA TYR A 256 -9.25 -3.31 2.09
C TYR A 256 -9.79 -1.89 2.26
N ASP A 257 -8.92 -0.88 2.13
CA ASP A 257 -9.08 0.50 2.58
C ASP A 257 -9.80 1.46 1.60
N ALA A 258 -10.42 0.95 0.52
CA ALA A 258 -11.13 1.80 -0.43
C ALA A 258 -12.16 2.74 0.23
N PRO A 259 -12.93 2.33 1.27
CA PRO A 259 -13.87 3.23 1.92
C PRO A 259 -13.24 4.45 2.62
N SER A 260 -11.94 4.44 2.87
CA SER A 260 -11.23 5.62 3.42
C SER A 260 -11.05 6.76 2.40
N ARG A 261 -11.39 6.55 1.14
CA ARG A 261 -11.15 7.45 0.02
C ARG A 261 -12.41 8.25 -0.33
N PRO A 262 -12.28 9.50 -0.84
CA PRO A 262 -13.42 10.32 -1.20
C PRO A 262 -14.38 9.69 -2.22
N GLU A 263 -13.85 8.92 -3.19
CA GLU A 263 -14.67 8.28 -4.23
C GLU A 263 -15.64 7.23 -3.70
N TYR A 264 -15.46 6.73 -2.48
CA TYR A 264 -16.36 5.78 -1.85
C TYR A 264 -17.79 6.31 -1.78
N TRP A 265 -17.96 7.48 -1.19
CA TRP A 265 -19.27 8.12 -1.07
C TRP A 265 -19.79 8.62 -2.41
N ASN A 266 -18.92 9.15 -3.28
CA ASN A 266 -19.30 9.56 -4.63
C ASN A 266 -19.87 8.39 -5.46
N THR A 267 -19.38 7.17 -5.21
CA THR A 267 -19.79 5.97 -5.96
C THR A 267 -21.00 5.27 -5.36
N LEU A 268 -21.07 5.18 -4.04
CA LEU A 268 -22.08 4.38 -3.34
C LEU A 268 -23.23 5.19 -2.76
N GLY A 269 -22.99 6.47 -2.42
CA GLY A 269 -23.97 7.24 -1.67
C GLY A 269 -24.42 6.51 -0.39
N GLU A 270 -25.72 6.52 -0.10
CA GLU A 270 -26.28 5.83 1.06
C GLU A 270 -26.03 4.32 1.10
N LYS A 271 -25.82 3.68 -0.06
CA LYS A 271 -25.53 2.25 -0.17
C LYS A 271 -24.23 1.83 0.50
N GLY A 272 -23.33 2.79 0.80
CA GLY A 272 -22.09 2.56 1.55
C GLY A 272 -22.27 2.58 3.08
N THR A 273 -23.46 2.96 3.59
CA THR A 273 -23.70 3.07 5.02
C THR A 273 -23.74 1.70 5.70
N PHE A 274 -23.21 1.59 6.91
CA PHE A 274 -23.03 0.36 7.72
C PHE A 274 -21.96 -0.62 7.20
N ALA A 275 -21.24 -0.29 6.12
CA ALA A 275 -20.10 -1.10 5.72
C ALA A 275 -19.00 -1.08 6.77
N THR A 276 -18.49 -2.27 7.10
CA THR A 276 -17.24 -2.44 7.84
C THR A 276 -16.10 -2.62 6.85
N PHE A 277 -14.93 -2.05 7.11
CA PHE A 277 -13.80 -2.11 6.21
C PHE A 277 -12.46 -2.13 6.94
N ILE A 278 -11.46 -2.69 6.32
CA ILE A 278 -10.10 -2.79 6.86
C ILE A 278 -9.31 -1.56 6.43
N VAL A 279 -8.60 -0.95 7.37
CA VAL A 279 -7.61 0.10 7.08
C VAL A 279 -6.31 -0.18 7.82
N TYR A 280 -5.24 0.48 7.37
CA TYR A 280 -3.89 0.38 7.93
C TYR A 280 -3.42 1.71 8.53
N TYR A 281 -4.24 2.72 8.41
CA TYR A 281 -4.05 4.06 8.94
C TYR A 281 -5.41 4.63 9.31
N HIS A 282 -5.47 5.35 10.44
CA HIS A 282 -6.61 6.19 10.81
C HIS A 282 -6.07 7.51 11.37
N PRO A 283 -6.73 8.66 11.10
CA PRO A 283 -6.24 9.98 11.52
C PRO A 283 -6.03 10.15 13.03
N THR A 284 -6.67 9.34 13.86
CA THR A 284 -6.48 9.36 15.33
C THR A 284 -5.26 8.57 15.81
N MET A 285 -4.59 7.85 14.92
CA MET A 285 -3.38 7.10 15.29
C MET A 285 -2.23 8.04 15.62
N LYS A 286 -1.44 7.66 16.63
CA LYS A 286 -0.17 8.32 16.92
C LYS A 286 0.84 7.97 15.81
N LEU A 287 1.40 8.98 15.20
CA LEU A 287 2.42 8.84 14.17
C LEU A 287 3.81 9.21 14.72
N THR A 288 4.85 8.87 13.98
CA THR A 288 6.18 9.43 14.21
C THR A 288 6.20 10.91 13.81
N PRO A 289 7.21 11.71 14.26
CA PRO A 289 7.34 13.09 13.76
C PRO A 289 7.34 13.20 12.23
N ARG A 290 7.90 12.20 11.52
CA ARG A 290 7.86 12.12 10.04
C ARG A 290 6.45 11.92 9.52
N GLY A 291 5.69 11.01 10.11
CA GLY A 291 4.30 10.76 9.75
C GLY A 291 3.39 11.95 10.03
N GLU A 292 3.57 12.64 11.17
CA GLU A 292 2.81 13.86 11.50
C GLU A 292 3.11 15.00 10.52
N ALA A 293 4.39 15.19 10.17
CA ALA A 293 4.77 16.21 9.18
C ALA A 293 4.18 15.92 7.80
N PHE A 294 4.16 14.65 7.37
CA PHE A 294 3.49 14.26 6.14
C PHE A 294 1.99 14.57 6.19
N ARG A 295 1.29 14.14 7.26
CA ARG A 295 -0.14 14.36 7.43
C ARG A 295 -0.50 15.84 7.38
N ALA A 296 0.24 16.68 8.09
CA ALA A 296 0.02 18.13 8.11
C ALA A 296 0.15 18.74 6.71
N ARG A 297 1.21 18.42 5.98
CA ARG A 297 1.42 18.93 4.61
C ARG A 297 0.40 18.39 3.62
N TYR A 298 0.01 17.10 3.77
CA TYR A 298 -1.01 16.51 2.91
C TYR A 298 -2.35 17.23 3.07
N LEU A 299 -2.77 17.48 4.31
CA LEU A 299 -3.99 18.26 4.64
C LEU A 299 -3.91 19.69 4.11
N GLU A 300 -2.76 20.34 4.23
CA GLU A 300 -2.56 21.70 3.71
C GLU A 300 -2.67 21.73 2.18
N GLN A 301 -2.05 20.78 1.49
CA GLN A 301 -1.96 20.77 0.02
C GLN A 301 -3.24 20.30 -0.66
N PHE A 302 -3.89 19.24 -0.13
CA PHE A 302 -5.00 18.57 -0.78
C PHE A 302 -6.37 18.84 -0.13
N LYS A 303 -6.41 19.41 1.08
CA LYS A 303 -7.63 19.67 1.86
C LYS A 303 -8.45 18.41 2.17
N GLU A 304 -7.80 17.24 2.14
CA GLU A 304 -8.38 15.93 2.45
C GLU A 304 -7.44 15.11 3.33
N GLN A 305 -7.96 14.09 4.00
CA GLN A 305 -7.13 13.19 4.80
C GLN A 305 -6.25 12.32 3.89
N PRO A 306 -4.98 12.07 4.26
CA PRO A 306 -4.20 11.07 3.56
C PRO A 306 -4.83 9.68 3.74
N VAL A 307 -4.66 8.84 2.72
CA VAL A 307 -5.00 7.42 2.78
C VAL A 307 -3.72 6.59 2.85
N TYR A 308 -3.87 5.36 3.31
CA TYR A 308 -2.71 4.50 3.58
C TYR A 308 -1.78 4.31 2.38
N GLY A 309 -2.32 4.09 1.16
CA GLY A 309 -1.48 3.89 -0.03
C GLY A 309 -0.52 5.05 -0.29
N GLY A 310 -1.00 6.30 -0.15
CA GLY A 310 -0.16 7.50 -0.28
C GLY A 310 0.86 7.62 0.84
N LEU A 311 0.44 7.39 2.08
CA LEU A 311 1.32 7.42 3.26
C LEU A 311 2.43 6.37 3.16
N ASN A 312 2.10 5.16 2.69
CA ASN A 312 3.06 4.08 2.53
C ASN A 312 4.06 4.36 1.39
N ALA A 313 3.59 4.87 0.24
CA ALA A 313 4.46 5.25 -0.87
C ALA A 313 5.42 6.39 -0.49
N TYR A 314 4.93 7.40 0.26
CA TYR A 314 5.79 8.42 0.85
C TYR A 314 6.87 7.78 1.73
N ALA A 315 6.48 6.87 2.63
CA ALA A 315 7.44 6.20 3.51
C ALA A 315 8.48 5.38 2.74
N GLN A 316 8.09 4.72 1.64
CA GLN A 316 9.01 3.93 0.81
C GLN A 316 10.06 4.81 0.12
N VAL A 317 9.68 5.96 -0.42
CA VAL A 317 10.63 6.89 -1.06
C VAL A 317 11.57 7.50 -0.02
N MET A 318 11.05 7.88 1.17
CA MET A 318 11.88 8.37 2.29
C MET A 318 12.84 7.28 2.77
N LEU A 319 12.38 6.03 2.87
CA LEU A 319 13.18 4.87 3.25
C LEU A 319 14.34 4.62 2.26
N LEU A 320 14.06 4.72 0.97
CA LEU A 320 15.09 4.62 -0.08
C LEU A 320 16.14 5.74 0.06
N ALA A 321 15.70 6.97 0.30
CA ALA A 321 16.62 8.09 0.53
C ALA A 321 17.51 7.87 1.76
N ASP A 322 16.91 7.42 2.86
CA ASP A 322 17.64 7.10 4.11
C ASP A 322 18.63 5.95 3.87
N ALA A 323 18.21 4.89 3.12
CA ALA A 323 19.07 3.75 2.80
C ALA A 323 20.25 4.14 1.90
N MET A 324 20.02 4.99 0.90
CA MET A 324 21.08 5.52 0.04
C MET A 324 22.09 6.34 0.84
N ASN A 325 21.61 7.23 1.71
CA ASN A 325 22.49 8.05 2.57
C ASN A 325 23.29 7.20 3.56
N ALA A 326 22.66 6.20 4.20
CA ALA A 326 23.32 5.29 5.15
C ALA A 326 24.36 4.42 4.45
N GLY A 327 24.04 3.89 3.27
CA GLY A 327 24.95 3.07 2.46
C GLY A 327 25.93 3.88 1.60
N LYS A 328 25.77 5.23 1.53
CA LYS A 328 26.54 6.13 0.67
C LYS A 328 26.60 5.66 -0.78
N THR A 329 25.45 5.19 -1.31
CA THR A 329 25.37 4.54 -2.62
C THR A 329 24.02 4.79 -3.29
N ASP A 330 24.03 4.82 -4.63
CA ASP A 330 22.86 4.76 -5.47
C ASP A 330 22.79 3.45 -6.30
N LYS A 331 23.70 2.51 -6.05
CA LYS A 331 23.69 1.21 -6.72
C LYS A 331 22.61 0.31 -6.14
N PRO A 332 21.72 -0.26 -6.96
CA PRO A 332 20.59 -1.08 -6.47
C PRO A 332 20.99 -2.21 -5.51
N GLU A 333 22.06 -2.96 -5.81
CA GLU A 333 22.54 -4.05 -4.96
C GLU A 333 23.01 -3.56 -3.57
N ASP A 334 23.64 -2.39 -3.50
CA ASP A 334 24.11 -1.84 -2.25
C ASP A 334 22.98 -1.14 -1.48
N ILE A 335 21.95 -0.60 -2.16
CA ILE A 335 20.69 -0.16 -1.55
C ILE A 335 20.03 -1.33 -0.82
N VAL A 336 19.93 -2.51 -1.46
CA VAL A 336 19.39 -3.73 -0.83
C VAL A 336 20.17 -4.09 0.44
N LYS A 337 21.50 -4.07 0.39
CA LYS A 337 22.36 -4.33 1.58
C LYS A 337 22.08 -3.31 2.67
N SER A 338 21.96 -2.03 2.33
CA SER A 338 21.68 -0.96 3.29
C SER A 338 20.30 -1.11 3.92
N LEU A 339 19.26 -1.48 3.14
CA LEU A 339 17.92 -1.75 3.65
C LEU A 339 17.89 -2.89 4.67
N LEU A 340 18.69 -3.93 4.48
CA LEU A 340 18.77 -5.08 5.37
C LEU A 340 19.64 -4.80 6.63
N ALA A 341 20.65 -3.95 6.51
CA ALA A 341 21.60 -3.68 7.59
C ALA A 341 21.10 -2.62 8.58
N ASN A 342 20.12 -1.79 8.21
CA ASN A 342 19.72 -0.62 9.00
C ASN A 342 18.26 -0.69 9.44
N LYS A 343 17.93 0.13 10.43
CA LYS A 343 16.57 0.43 10.86
C LYS A 343 16.24 1.87 10.50
N PHE A 344 15.03 2.09 10.03
CA PHE A 344 14.60 3.39 9.51
C PHE A 344 13.35 3.90 10.23
N VAL A 345 13.19 5.22 10.28
CA VAL A 345 11.98 5.83 10.83
C VAL A 345 10.88 5.80 9.78
N GLY A 346 9.85 5.02 10.01
CA GLY A 346 8.62 4.99 9.20
C GLY A 346 7.62 6.08 9.63
N TRP A 347 6.40 5.97 9.13
CA TRP A 347 5.34 6.92 9.46
C TRP A 347 4.69 6.68 10.84
N ASN A 348 4.69 5.44 11.36
CA ASN A 348 4.09 5.08 12.65
C ASN A 348 5.03 4.26 13.55
N GLY A 349 6.31 4.18 13.21
CA GLY A 349 7.28 3.39 13.98
C GLY A 349 8.56 3.16 13.21
N THR A 350 9.32 2.18 13.66
CA THR A 350 10.57 1.77 13.02
C THR A 350 10.30 0.72 11.95
N ILE A 351 10.85 0.90 10.77
CA ILE A 351 10.88 -0.09 9.69
C ILE A 351 12.24 -0.79 9.70
N ALA A 352 12.22 -2.10 9.77
CA ALA A 352 13.38 -2.96 9.63
C ALA A 352 13.00 -4.19 8.81
N PHE A 353 13.85 -4.56 7.89
CA PHE A 353 13.64 -5.74 7.07
C PHE A 353 14.51 -6.89 7.55
N THR A 354 13.90 -8.04 7.74
CA THR A 354 14.58 -9.27 8.09
C THR A 354 14.26 -10.35 7.07
N ARG A 355 15.14 -11.31 6.92
CA ARG A 355 14.91 -12.50 6.11
C ARG A 355 14.30 -13.58 7.02
N GLY A 356 13.00 -13.40 7.32
CA GLY A 356 12.23 -14.31 8.14
C GLY A 356 11.84 -15.59 7.40
N GLU A 357 11.19 -16.50 8.11
CA GLU A 357 10.68 -17.74 7.53
C GLU A 357 9.34 -17.55 6.80
N GLY A 358 9.06 -18.40 5.82
CA GLY A 358 7.81 -18.40 5.05
C GLY A 358 7.54 -17.03 4.41
N PRO A 359 6.32 -16.47 4.55
CA PRO A 359 5.97 -15.22 3.89
C PRO A 359 6.55 -13.96 4.57
N TYR A 360 7.32 -14.10 5.66
CA TYR A 360 7.89 -12.97 6.41
C TYR A 360 9.28 -12.56 5.92
N TRP A 361 9.58 -12.77 4.66
CA TRP A 361 10.83 -12.40 4.02
C TRP A 361 10.81 -10.92 3.61
N GLN A 362 11.77 -10.14 4.11
CA GLN A 362 11.89 -8.70 3.82
C GLN A 362 10.57 -7.94 3.99
N GLN A 363 9.89 -8.23 5.09
CA GLN A 363 8.53 -7.80 5.42
C GLN A 363 8.53 -6.84 6.60
N TRP A 364 7.79 -5.74 6.48
CA TRP A 364 7.33 -4.91 7.59
C TRP A 364 5.80 -4.79 7.52
N THR A 365 5.13 -4.94 8.65
CA THR A 365 3.67 -4.99 8.71
C THR A 365 3.12 -3.77 9.46
N PRO A 366 2.25 -2.95 8.83
CA PRO A 366 1.51 -1.89 9.50
C PRO A 366 0.41 -2.46 10.41
N PRO A 367 -0.14 -1.65 11.34
CA PRO A 367 -1.31 -2.05 12.09
C PRO A 367 -2.52 -2.22 11.16
N MET A 368 -3.49 -3.04 11.59
CA MET A 368 -4.78 -3.23 10.91
C MET A 368 -5.92 -2.85 11.84
N LEU A 369 -6.87 -2.09 11.32
CA LEU A 369 -8.07 -1.67 12.03
C LEU A 369 -9.31 -2.02 11.21
N PHE A 370 -10.40 -2.40 11.88
CA PHE A 370 -11.72 -2.47 11.26
C PHE A 370 -12.51 -1.25 11.67
N LEU A 371 -12.97 -0.53 10.67
CA LEU A 371 -13.78 0.66 10.84
C LEU A 371 -15.19 0.41 10.33
N GLN A 372 -16.14 1.20 10.83
CA GLN A 372 -17.49 1.19 10.32
C GLN A 372 -18.01 2.63 10.12
N TYR A 373 -18.63 2.86 8.99
CA TYR A 373 -19.51 3.99 8.76
C TYR A 373 -20.91 3.69 9.28
N THR A 374 -21.51 4.65 9.98
CA THR A 374 -22.82 4.49 10.61
C THR A 374 -23.87 5.47 10.08
N LYS A 375 -23.46 6.42 9.25
CA LYS A 375 -24.31 7.41 8.57
C LYS A 375 -23.79 7.67 7.15
N PRO A 376 -24.66 8.08 6.21
CA PRO A 376 -24.24 8.48 4.86
C PRO A 376 -23.23 9.65 4.93
N GLU A 377 -22.32 9.67 3.94
CA GLU A 377 -21.33 10.74 3.76
C GLU A 377 -20.46 11.04 4.99
N GLN A 378 -20.36 10.08 5.90
CA GLN A 378 -19.53 10.20 7.10
C GLN A 378 -18.07 10.40 6.72
N ALA A 379 -17.42 11.43 7.28
CA ALA A 379 -16.01 11.69 7.04
C ALA A 379 -15.14 10.56 7.61
N PHE A 380 -14.07 10.22 6.91
CA PHE A 380 -13.16 9.14 7.31
C PHE A 380 -12.67 9.25 8.77
N PRO A 381 -12.27 10.42 9.29
CA PRO A 381 -11.86 10.55 10.70
C PRO A 381 -12.96 10.26 11.72
N GLU A 382 -14.23 10.28 11.30
CA GLU A 382 -15.38 10.02 12.18
C GLU A 382 -15.78 8.53 12.21
N ALA A 383 -15.24 7.72 11.29
CA ALA A 383 -15.49 6.28 11.25
C ALA A 383 -15.12 5.64 12.59
N LYS A 384 -15.98 4.74 13.08
CA LYS A 384 -15.73 4.09 14.38
C LYS A 384 -14.75 2.93 14.18
N ILE A 385 -13.69 2.89 15.00
CA ILE A 385 -12.84 1.71 15.11
C ILE A 385 -13.61 0.68 15.91
N ILE A 386 -13.98 -0.44 15.29
CA ILE A 386 -14.73 -1.50 15.93
C ILE A 386 -13.85 -2.70 16.31
N TYR A 387 -12.64 -2.76 15.77
CA TYR A 387 -11.63 -3.79 16.07
C TYR A 387 -10.22 -3.30 15.69
N PRO A 388 -9.13 -3.66 16.40
CA PRO A 388 -9.08 -4.59 17.53
C PRO A 388 -9.58 -3.95 18.84
N PRO A 389 -9.85 -4.77 19.89
CA PRO A 389 -10.47 -4.29 21.15
C PRO A 389 -9.72 -3.16 21.84
N GLU A 390 -8.38 -3.19 21.82
CA GLU A 390 -7.52 -2.19 22.48
C GLU A 390 -7.56 -0.80 21.84
N LEU A 391 -8.03 -0.69 20.58
CA LEU A 391 -8.14 0.57 19.84
C LEU A 391 -9.59 0.98 19.58
N LYS A 392 -10.54 0.20 20.06
CA LYS A 392 -11.96 0.33 19.77
C LYS A 392 -12.54 1.67 20.25
N THR A 393 -13.29 2.34 19.37
CA THR A 393 -14.01 3.60 19.66
C THR A 393 -15.53 3.46 19.53
N GLY A 394 -16.02 2.31 19.12
CA GLY A 394 -17.45 1.98 19.00
C GLY A 394 -17.69 0.49 18.79
N ASP A 395 -18.94 0.06 18.95
CA ASP A 395 -19.39 -1.29 18.66
C ASP A 395 -19.81 -1.45 17.20
N LEU A 396 -19.80 -2.69 16.71
CA LEU A 396 -20.42 -3.01 15.43
C LEU A 396 -21.92 -2.66 15.50
N MET A 397 -22.34 -1.71 14.68
CA MET A 397 -23.74 -1.30 14.58
C MET A 397 -24.41 -2.08 13.44
N GLN A 398 -25.54 -2.69 13.75
CA GLN A 398 -26.42 -3.27 12.73
C GLN A 398 -27.36 -2.21 12.17
N ALA A 399 -27.63 -2.28 10.88
CA ALA A 399 -28.63 -1.43 10.28
C ALA A 399 -30.00 -1.69 10.92
N PRO A 400 -30.85 -0.63 11.06
CA PRO A 400 -32.23 -0.84 11.45
C PRO A 400 -32.94 -1.83 10.52
N LYS A 401 -33.72 -2.72 11.09
CA LYS A 401 -34.57 -3.63 10.28
C LYS A 401 -35.52 -2.77 9.45
N ARG A 402 -35.47 -2.94 8.14
CA ARG A 402 -36.41 -2.32 7.21
C ARG A 402 -37.75 -3.04 7.27
#